data_39643bccab75bdb03e3e5718c8f725b7
#
_entry.id   39643bccab75bdb03e3e5718c8f725b7
#
_cell.length_a   1.000
_cell.length_b   1.000
_cell.length_c   1.000
_cell.angle_alpha   90.00
_cell.angle_beta   90.00
_cell.angle_gamma   90.00
#
_symmetry.space_group_name_H-M   'P 1'
#
loop_
_entity.id
_entity.type
_entity.pdbx_description
1 polymer ?
#
loop_
_entity_poly.entity_id
_entity_poly.type
_entity_poly.pdbx_seq_one_letter_code
_entity_poly.pdbx_strand_id
1 'polypeptide(L)'
;MASQKKVIVVESKSLFDKMLEDAGPNRHILVEFFATWCGPCAMIGPRLEQLAVEYNNRMIVMKIDVDENEELALQYEINSMPTFLIIKNRVTLVQFVGSNVSKVVSTVEKYVGKPDEVKDAKGKAAEGSGPQTVAKL
;
A
#
# COMPACT_ATOMS: atom_id res chain seq x y z
N MET A 1 -8.87 -6.83 21.41
CA MET A 1 -8.30 -5.67 21.55
C MET A 1 -8.49 -4.82 20.38
N ALA A 2 -8.30 -3.71 20.55
CA ALA A 2 -8.49 -2.83 19.45
C ALA A 2 -7.59 -3.26 18.36
N SER A 3 -8.07 -3.16 17.19
CA SER A 3 -7.24 -3.53 16.10
C SER A 3 -6.08 -2.57 16.03
N GLN A 4 -4.95 -3.08 15.68
CA GLN A 4 -3.79 -2.25 15.54
C GLN A 4 -3.73 -1.75 14.16
N LYS A 5 -3.48 -0.48 14.01
CA LYS A 5 -3.34 0.08 12.70
C LYS A 5 -1.97 -0.24 12.17
N LYS A 6 -1.93 -0.80 11.00
CA LYS A 6 -0.68 -1.19 10.38
C LYS A 6 -0.22 -0.24 9.30
N VAL A 7 -1.09 0.66 8.86
CA VAL A 7 -0.68 1.68 7.91
C VAL A 7 0.17 2.70 8.64
N ILE A 8 1.35 2.98 8.11
CA ILE A 8 2.30 3.87 8.76
C ILE A 8 2.11 5.27 8.19
N VAL A 9 1.91 6.25 9.07
CA VAL A 9 1.84 7.63 8.65
C VAL A 9 3.25 8.19 8.68
N VAL A 10 3.75 8.58 7.53
CA VAL A 10 5.12 9.05 7.40
C VAL A 10 5.13 10.55 7.58
N GLU A 11 5.86 11.02 8.58
CA GLU A 11 5.84 12.42 8.94
C GLU A 11 7.07 13.19 8.54
N SER A 12 8.01 12.56 7.88
CA SER A 12 9.21 13.26 7.46
C SER A 12 9.90 12.47 6.36
N LYS A 13 10.72 13.17 5.58
CA LYS A 13 11.52 12.50 4.58
C LYS A 13 12.51 11.54 5.22
N SER A 14 13.00 11.88 6.38
CA SER A 14 13.92 11.02 7.09
C SER A 14 13.28 9.67 7.42
N LEU A 15 12.03 9.70 7.89
CA LEU A 15 11.33 8.46 8.18
C LEU A 15 11.03 7.71 6.89
N PHE A 16 10.66 8.43 5.84
CA PHE A 16 10.40 7.78 4.55
C PHE A 16 11.64 7.02 4.09
N ASP A 17 12.80 7.66 4.13
CA ASP A 17 14.03 7.03 3.68
C ASP A 17 14.37 5.82 4.54
N LYS A 18 14.11 5.92 5.86
CA LYS A 18 14.35 4.79 6.73
C LYS A 18 13.44 3.63 6.40
N MET A 19 12.17 3.91 6.07
CA MET A 19 11.26 2.83 5.72
C MET A 19 11.68 2.15 4.42
N LEU A 20 12.20 2.91 3.47
CA LEU A 20 12.71 2.30 2.25
C LEU A 20 13.88 1.38 2.57
N GLU A 21 14.75 1.82 3.45
CA GLU A 21 15.89 1.02 3.82
C GLU A 21 15.47 -0.24 4.55
N ASP A 22 14.54 -0.09 5.49
CA ASP A 22 14.06 -1.22 6.28
C ASP A 22 13.33 -2.25 5.42
N ALA A 23 12.68 -1.80 4.37
CA ALA A 23 11.98 -2.72 3.49
C ALA A 23 12.94 -3.67 2.78
N GLY A 24 14.16 -3.20 2.54
CA GLY A 24 15.14 -4.02 1.84
C GLY A 24 14.80 -4.17 0.38
N PRO A 25 15.50 -5.09 -0.31
CA PRO A 25 15.34 -5.20 -1.77
C PRO A 25 14.12 -6.00 -2.19
N ASN A 26 13.50 -6.74 -1.28
CA ASN A 26 12.46 -7.68 -1.68
C ASN A 26 11.06 -7.30 -1.28
N ARG A 27 10.89 -6.41 -0.33
CA ARG A 27 9.55 -6.11 0.17
C ARG A 27 8.99 -4.90 -0.57
N HIS A 28 7.74 -5.03 -0.98
CA HIS A 28 7.07 -3.93 -1.66
C HIS A 28 6.56 -2.90 -0.65
N ILE A 29 6.38 -1.68 -1.12
CA ILE A 29 5.81 -0.62 -0.31
C ILE A 29 4.70 0.02 -1.12
N LEU A 30 3.51 0.06 -0.55
CA LEU A 30 2.38 0.79 -1.14
C LEU A 30 2.31 2.13 -0.43
N VAL A 31 2.37 3.21 -1.20
CA VAL A 31 2.38 4.56 -0.65
C VAL A 31 1.15 5.30 -1.14
N GLU A 32 0.44 5.95 -0.22
CA GLU A 32 -0.63 6.86 -0.57
C GLU A 32 -0.21 8.27 -0.21
N PHE A 33 -0.15 9.16 -1.20
CA PHE A 33 -0.01 10.58 -0.94
C PHE A 33 -1.42 11.14 -0.79
N PHE A 34 -1.68 11.81 0.32
CA PHE A 34 -3.02 12.31 0.62
C PHE A 34 -2.95 13.73 1.20
N ALA A 35 -4.12 14.33 1.38
CA ALA A 35 -4.23 15.60 2.08
C ALA A 35 -5.42 15.48 3.02
N THR A 36 -5.36 16.19 4.15
CA THR A 36 -6.44 16.10 5.13
C THR A 36 -7.74 16.70 4.60
N TRP A 37 -7.65 17.62 3.63
CA TRP A 37 -8.85 18.21 3.05
C TRP A 37 -9.41 17.38 1.89
N CYS A 38 -8.81 16.29 1.59
CA CYS A 38 -9.22 15.46 0.46
C CYS A 38 -10.22 14.42 0.94
N GLY A 39 -11.50 14.62 0.61
CA GLY A 39 -12.54 13.68 1.00
C GLY A 39 -12.32 12.27 0.48
N PRO A 40 -12.04 12.12 -0.83
CA PRO A 40 -11.83 10.76 -1.38
C PRO A 40 -10.66 10.03 -0.73
N CYS A 41 -9.66 10.77 -0.23
CA CYS A 41 -8.54 10.13 0.44
C CYS A 41 -8.98 9.39 1.69
N ALA A 42 -9.92 9.97 2.43
CA ALA A 42 -10.37 9.35 3.66
C ALA A 42 -11.14 8.07 3.40
N MET A 43 -11.83 8.01 2.28
CA MET A 43 -12.71 6.88 2.03
C MET A 43 -11.96 5.58 1.79
N ILE A 44 -10.73 5.65 1.34
CA ILE A 44 -9.97 4.46 1.06
C ILE A 44 -9.24 3.92 2.29
N GLY A 45 -9.23 4.71 3.37
CA GLY A 45 -8.48 4.35 4.57
C GLY A 45 -8.72 2.95 5.10
N PRO A 46 -9.99 2.56 5.32
CA PRO A 46 -10.23 1.23 5.87
C PRO A 46 -9.69 0.10 4.98
N ARG A 47 -9.76 0.28 3.67
CA ARG A 47 -9.25 -0.75 2.77
C ARG A 47 -7.73 -0.81 2.82
N LEU A 48 -7.07 0.33 3.00
CA LEU A 48 -5.62 0.31 3.14
C LEU A 48 -5.19 -0.42 4.39
N GLU A 49 -5.92 -0.24 5.50
CA GLU A 49 -5.61 -0.98 6.72
C GLU A 49 -5.78 -2.48 6.49
N GLN A 50 -6.82 -2.85 5.75
CA GLN A 50 -7.04 -4.24 5.46
C GLN A 50 -5.92 -4.81 4.59
N LEU A 51 -5.47 -4.06 3.60
CA LEU A 51 -4.38 -4.50 2.75
C LEU A 51 -3.09 -4.67 3.57
N ALA A 52 -2.85 -3.76 4.50
CA ALA A 52 -1.66 -3.86 5.33
C ALA A 52 -1.67 -5.15 6.14
N VAL A 53 -2.84 -5.57 6.59
CA VAL A 53 -2.97 -6.82 7.33
C VAL A 53 -2.82 -8.02 6.39
N GLU A 54 -3.49 -7.97 5.25
CA GLU A 54 -3.50 -9.09 4.33
C GLU A 54 -2.12 -9.41 3.77
N TYR A 55 -1.32 -8.38 3.55
CA TYR A 55 0.00 -8.59 2.96
C TYR A 55 1.10 -8.66 4.00
N ASN A 56 0.79 -8.27 5.22
CA ASN A 56 1.66 -8.47 6.38
C ASN A 56 3.12 -8.19 6.05
N ASN A 57 3.98 -9.20 6.06
CA ASN A 57 5.41 -8.96 5.86
C ASN A 57 5.83 -8.79 4.42
N ARG A 58 4.92 -8.95 3.49
CA ARG A 58 5.26 -8.84 2.07
C ARG A 58 5.17 -7.42 1.57
N MET A 59 4.42 -6.58 2.25
CA MET A 59 4.21 -5.22 1.78
C MET A 59 4.02 -4.30 2.96
N ILE A 60 4.72 -3.18 2.93
CA ILE A 60 4.51 -2.11 3.90
C ILE A 60 3.52 -1.15 3.27
N VAL A 61 2.56 -0.66 4.04
CA VAL A 61 1.62 0.34 3.55
C VAL A 61 1.84 1.62 4.32
N MET A 62 2.01 2.73 3.64
CA MET A 62 2.25 4.01 4.29
C MET A 62 1.45 5.11 3.64
N LYS A 63 1.21 6.18 4.40
CA LYS A 63 0.51 7.36 3.95
C LYS A 63 1.38 8.57 4.18
N ILE A 64 1.38 9.49 3.24
CA ILE A 64 2.19 10.70 3.33
C ILE A 64 1.29 11.90 3.03
N ASP A 65 1.17 12.79 4.02
CA ASP A 65 0.39 14.01 3.87
C ASP A 65 1.21 14.99 3.05
N VAL A 66 0.70 15.39 1.89
CA VAL A 66 1.47 16.26 0.99
C VAL A 66 1.70 17.64 1.58
N ASP A 67 0.79 18.11 2.44
CA ASP A 67 0.96 19.43 3.04
C ASP A 67 2.02 19.45 4.11
N GLU A 68 2.25 18.30 4.74
CA GLU A 68 3.27 18.20 5.77
C GLU A 68 4.61 17.71 5.22
N ASN A 69 4.62 17.23 3.96
CA ASN A 69 5.83 16.66 3.38
C ASN A 69 6.01 17.16 1.96
N GLU A 70 6.18 18.47 1.85
CA GLU A 70 6.23 19.10 0.54
C GLU A 70 7.41 18.61 -0.30
N GLU A 71 8.52 18.33 0.36
CA GLU A 71 9.70 17.87 -0.36
C GLU A 71 9.43 16.52 -1.03
N LEU A 72 8.78 15.61 -0.33
CA LEU A 72 8.45 14.31 -0.92
C LEU A 72 7.42 14.45 -2.02
N ALA A 73 6.42 15.31 -1.81
CA ALA A 73 5.40 15.51 -2.82
C ALA A 73 6.02 16.06 -4.10
N LEU A 74 6.99 16.95 -3.97
CA LEU A 74 7.67 17.50 -5.11
C LEU A 74 8.53 16.45 -5.78
N GLN A 75 9.24 15.66 -4.99
CA GLN A 75 10.12 14.63 -5.52
C GLN A 75 9.35 13.63 -6.40
N TYR A 76 8.15 13.28 -6.00
CA TYR A 76 7.32 12.33 -6.75
C TYR A 76 6.32 13.02 -7.67
N GLU A 77 6.40 14.35 -7.79
CA GLU A 77 5.57 15.12 -8.70
C GLU A 77 4.09 14.90 -8.46
N ILE A 78 3.69 14.99 -7.18
CA ILE A 78 2.31 14.73 -6.80
C ILE A 78 1.48 15.98 -7.09
N ASN A 79 0.51 15.85 -7.97
CA ASN A 79 -0.36 16.96 -8.34
C ASN A 79 -1.82 16.76 -7.93
N SER A 80 -2.22 15.52 -7.67
CA SER A 80 -3.60 15.22 -7.34
C SER A 80 -3.62 14.18 -6.23
N MET A 81 -4.65 14.18 -5.42
CA MET A 81 -4.76 13.21 -4.33
C MET A 81 -6.06 12.45 -4.45
N PRO A 82 -6.05 11.20 -4.03
CA PRO A 82 -4.86 10.47 -3.60
C PRO A 82 -4.05 9.99 -4.80
N THR A 83 -2.76 9.94 -4.63
CA THR A 83 -1.86 9.32 -5.61
C THR A 83 -1.23 8.12 -4.93
N PHE A 84 -1.22 7.00 -5.63
CA PHE A 84 -0.66 5.77 -5.10
C PHE A 84 0.58 5.37 -5.86
N LEU A 85 1.56 4.85 -5.14
CA LEU A 85 2.77 4.31 -5.74
C LEU A 85 3.01 2.94 -5.15
N ILE A 86 3.61 2.05 -5.92
CA ILE A 86 4.19 0.83 -5.38
C ILE A 86 5.68 0.90 -5.66
N ILE A 87 6.47 0.77 -4.61
CA ILE A 87 7.91 0.88 -4.68
C ILE A 87 8.52 -0.44 -4.24
N LYS A 88 9.56 -0.89 -4.92
CA LYS A 88 10.32 -2.05 -4.51
C LYS A 88 11.79 -1.77 -4.80
N ASN A 89 12.62 -2.05 -3.83
CA ASN A 89 14.07 -1.82 -3.96
C ASN A 89 14.35 -0.40 -4.42
N ARG A 90 13.63 0.56 -3.82
CA ARG A 90 13.77 2.00 -4.06
C ARG A 90 13.36 2.42 -5.47
N VAL A 91 12.73 1.55 -6.24
CA VAL A 91 12.28 1.85 -7.59
C VAL A 91 10.77 1.91 -7.61
N THR A 92 10.21 2.97 -8.19
CA THR A 92 8.76 3.09 -8.35
C THR A 92 8.32 2.19 -9.48
N LEU A 93 7.52 1.19 -9.15
CA LEU A 93 7.03 0.25 -10.15
C LEU A 93 5.82 0.79 -10.89
N VAL A 94 4.97 1.54 -10.18
CA VAL A 94 3.74 2.08 -10.76
C VAL A 94 3.30 3.27 -9.94
N GLN A 95 2.63 4.23 -10.58
CA GLN A 95 2.09 5.39 -9.92
C GLN A 95 0.78 5.74 -10.62
N PHE A 96 -0.27 5.96 -9.83
CA PHE A 96 -1.56 6.31 -10.42
C PHE A 96 -2.37 7.17 -9.45
N VAL A 97 -3.36 7.88 -9.98
CA VAL A 97 -4.17 8.82 -9.21
C VAL A 97 -5.58 8.28 -9.09
N GLY A 98 -6.19 8.50 -7.95
CA GLY A 98 -7.60 8.21 -7.78
C GLY A 98 -7.90 7.33 -6.58
N SER A 99 -9.16 7.37 -6.14
CA SER A 99 -9.58 6.66 -4.93
C SER A 99 -10.39 5.41 -5.24
N ASN A 100 -10.29 4.90 -6.46
CA ASN A 100 -11.02 3.70 -6.82
C ASN A 100 -10.42 2.50 -6.12
N VAL A 101 -11.15 1.93 -5.17
CA VAL A 101 -10.66 0.83 -4.36
C VAL A 101 -10.29 -0.38 -5.22
N SER A 102 -11.12 -0.70 -6.19
CA SER A 102 -10.84 -1.84 -7.06
C SER A 102 -9.54 -1.66 -7.82
N LYS A 103 -9.26 -0.44 -8.25
CA LYS A 103 -8.01 -0.17 -8.96
C LYS A 103 -6.81 -0.35 -8.04
N VAL A 104 -6.92 0.11 -6.80
CA VAL A 104 -5.84 -0.07 -5.85
C VAL A 104 -5.60 -1.55 -5.61
N VAL A 105 -6.65 -2.30 -5.34
CA VAL A 105 -6.53 -3.72 -5.05
C VAL A 105 -5.95 -4.48 -6.24
N SER A 106 -6.48 -4.22 -7.44
CA SER A 106 -6.00 -4.96 -8.61
C SER A 106 -4.55 -4.59 -8.94
N THR A 107 -4.16 -3.34 -8.70
CA THR A 107 -2.79 -2.94 -8.94
C THR A 107 -1.84 -3.61 -7.97
N VAL A 108 -2.25 -3.71 -6.70
CA VAL A 108 -1.44 -4.41 -5.72
C VAL A 108 -1.28 -5.88 -6.13
N GLU A 109 -2.37 -6.50 -6.54
CA GLU A 109 -2.29 -7.90 -6.95
C GLU A 109 -1.38 -8.08 -8.17
N LYS A 110 -1.41 -7.12 -9.07
CA LYS A 110 -0.59 -7.21 -10.26
C LYS A 110 0.91 -7.12 -9.95
N TYR A 111 1.28 -6.23 -9.06
CA TYR A 111 2.69 -5.96 -8.80
C TYR A 111 3.25 -6.73 -7.61
N VAL A 112 2.43 -7.04 -6.63
CA VAL A 112 2.89 -7.71 -5.42
C VAL A 112 2.45 -9.17 -5.39
N GLY A 113 1.32 -9.46 -6.01
CA GLY A 113 0.77 -10.80 -5.97
C GLY A 113 -0.47 -10.85 -5.10
N LYS A 114 -1.07 -12.00 -4.99
CA LYS A 114 -2.24 -12.15 -4.16
C LYS A 114 -1.87 -12.07 -2.69
N PRO A 115 -2.81 -11.65 -1.84
CA PRO A 115 -2.49 -11.57 -0.42
C PRO A 115 -2.24 -12.93 0.17
N ASP A 116 -1.59 -12.94 1.33
CA ASP A 116 -1.35 -14.17 2.02
C ASP A 116 -2.67 -14.81 2.37
N GLU A 117 -2.75 -16.15 2.25
CA GLU A 117 -3.92 -16.79 2.70
C GLU A 117 -4.00 -16.72 4.16
N VAL A 118 -5.16 -16.32 4.65
CA VAL A 118 -5.34 -16.34 6.08
C VAL A 118 -5.55 -17.77 6.43
N LYS A 119 -4.70 -18.31 7.27
CA LYS A 119 -4.89 -19.60 7.67
C LYS A 119 -5.88 -19.56 8.70
N ASP A 120 -7.09 -19.41 8.34
CA ASP A 120 -8.08 -19.39 9.36
C ASP A 120 -8.09 -20.74 9.94
N ALA A 121 -8.98 -20.96 10.73
CA ALA A 121 -9.03 -22.19 11.46
C ALA A 121 -9.09 -23.35 10.56
N LYS A 122 -9.62 -23.22 9.40
CA LYS A 122 -9.68 -24.30 8.54
C LYS A 122 -8.53 -24.37 7.73
N GLY A 123 -7.77 -23.43 7.70
CA GLY A 123 -6.57 -23.50 6.97
C GLY A 123 -6.73 -23.78 5.55
N LYS A 124 -7.80 -23.74 5.00
CA LYS A 124 -7.89 -24.08 3.74
C LYS A 124 -7.96 -23.09 2.88
N ALA A 125 -7.68 -22.92 2.50
CA ALA A 125 -7.65 -22.05 1.78
C ALA A 125 -7.78 -22.14 0.57
N ALA A 126 -7.80 -21.99 0.29
CA ALA A 126 -7.87 -22.06 -0.58
C ALA A 126 -7.66 -22.67 -1.38
N GLU A 127 -7.85 -22.99 -1.57
CA GLU A 127 -7.68 -23.60 -2.17
C GLU A 127 -7.91 -23.35 -3.10
N GLY A 128 -8.25 -23.05 -3.38
CA GLY A 128 -8.31 -22.83 -4.11
C GLY A 128 -8.20 -22.21 -4.71
N SER A 129 -8.26 -21.95 -4.57
CA SER A 129 -8.01 -21.40 -5.08
C SER A 129 -7.23 -21.31 -5.53
N GLY A 130 -6.96 -21.67 -5.50
CA GLY A 130 -6.16 -21.64 -5.78
C GLY A 130 -5.77 -21.52 -6.58
N PRO A 131 -5.73 -21.81 -6.92
CA PRO A 131 -5.17 -21.71 -7.76
C PRO A 131 -5.27 -20.93 -8.62
N GLN A 132 -5.85 -20.76 -8.77
CA GLN A 132 -6.00 -20.22 -9.37
C GLN A 132 -5.70 -19.32 -9.66
N THR A 133 -5.87 -19.16 -9.41
CA THR A 133 -5.60 -18.35 -9.68
C THR A 133 -4.84 -17.85 -10.04
N VAL A 134 -4.57 -17.95 -10.09
CA VAL A 134 -3.75 -17.62 -10.37
C VAL A 134 -3.42 -17.25 -11.23
N ALA A 135 -3.52 -17.29 -11.67
CA ALA A 135 -3.17 -17.08 -12.44
C ALA A 135 -3.23 -16.20 -13.05
N LYS A 136 -3.47 -15.67 -13.31
CA LYS A 136 -3.52 -14.93 -13.85
C LYS A 136 -3.10 -14.05 -13.77
N LEU A 137 -2.86 -13.85 -13.65
CA LEU A 137 -2.42 -13.06 -13.58
C LEU A 137 -1.82 -12.77 -14.15
#